data_cc5e30f9052da58a03d76f2d20b913bc
#
_entry.id   cc5e30f9052da58a03d76f2d20b913bc
#
_cell.length_a   1.000
_cell.length_b   1.000
_cell.length_c   1.000
_cell.angle_alpha   90.00
_cell.angle_beta   90.00
_cell.angle_gamma   90.00
#
_symmetry.space_group_name_H-M   'P 1'
#
loop_
_entity.id
_entity.type
_entity.pdbx_description
1 polymer ?
#
loop_
_entity_poly.entity_id
_entity_poly.type
_entity_poly.pdbx_seq_one_letter_code
_entity_poly.pdbx_strand_id
1 'polypeptide(L)'
;MNILVTGAKGMVGTALINNLKNIRDGKNRTRPGIKVDEIYEYDLESTTEELDEYCKKADFVFNLAGVNRPENPEDFMKGNFGFASQLLDNLKKYDNKAPIMLSSSIQATLAGRFGNSEYGQSKKAGEELFFDYAKETGAKVAVYRFPNLMGHSRPKYNSAVSTFCWAVANDEPFTVNDRSTELELLYIDDLVEGMFDLLENKEQYCDFDGVETVLKEDGRYCCVPVTHKVTLGEIVDLLQQFKEQPVSLMMPKMPEGSFAKKLFSLYLSYLPADKFKYAMKMNCDDRGSFTELVHTQDCGQVSINISKPGITKGQHWHNSKWEQFIVVHGHGLIEERNINTGEKVSFEVSGDKIEAIYMIPGWTHNIINLSETEDLVTVMTCNEIFDPGHPDTFGEPV
;
A
#
# COMPACT_ATOMS: atom_id res chain seq x y z
N MET A 1 -0.39 7.87 -27.16
CA MET A 1 1.09 7.73 -27.25
C MET A 1 1.47 6.27 -27.20
N ASN A 2 2.53 5.93 -27.91
CA ASN A 2 3.16 4.61 -27.88
C ASN A 2 4.30 4.64 -26.88
N ILE A 3 4.28 3.77 -25.88
CA ILE A 3 5.22 3.78 -24.76
C ILE A 3 6.10 2.53 -24.82
N LEU A 4 7.41 2.72 -24.90
CA LEU A 4 8.38 1.63 -24.78
C LEU A 4 8.79 1.49 -23.30
N VAL A 5 8.64 0.29 -22.76
CA VAL A 5 9.08 -0.07 -21.42
C VAL A 5 10.12 -1.18 -21.52
N THR A 6 11.38 -0.87 -21.20
CA THR A 6 12.44 -1.89 -21.11
C THR A 6 12.53 -2.41 -19.67
N GLY A 7 12.93 -3.67 -19.49
CA GLY A 7 12.83 -4.33 -18.18
C GLY A 7 11.38 -4.61 -17.79
N ALA A 8 10.54 -4.91 -18.78
CA ALA A 8 9.09 -5.05 -18.68
C ALA A 8 8.62 -6.08 -17.65
N LYS A 9 9.37 -7.18 -17.48
CA LYS A 9 9.07 -8.28 -16.54
C LYS A 9 9.64 -8.05 -15.13
N GLY A 10 10.40 -6.96 -14.93
CA GLY A 10 10.88 -6.56 -13.60
C GLY A 10 9.76 -6.02 -12.72
N MET A 11 10.02 -5.87 -11.40
CA MET A 11 9.04 -5.34 -10.44
C MET A 11 8.44 -4.00 -10.90
N VAL A 12 9.28 -3.05 -11.29
CA VAL A 12 8.85 -1.71 -11.70
C VAL A 12 8.15 -1.76 -13.06
N GLY A 13 8.73 -2.50 -14.03
CA GLY A 13 8.15 -2.66 -15.38
C GLY A 13 6.76 -3.26 -15.33
N THR A 14 6.57 -4.35 -14.57
CA THR A 14 5.26 -5.01 -14.41
C THR A 14 4.24 -4.07 -13.77
N ALA A 15 4.62 -3.35 -12.71
CA ALA A 15 3.72 -2.40 -12.04
C ALA A 15 3.31 -1.26 -12.99
N LEU A 16 4.27 -0.64 -13.67
CA LEU A 16 4.01 0.44 -14.63
C LEU A 16 3.11 -0.03 -15.77
N ILE A 17 3.44 -1.16 -16.41
CA ILE A 17 2.69 -1.71 -17.57
C ILE A 17 1.24 -2.00 -17.18
N ASN A 18 1.01 -2.61 -16.00
CA ASN A 18 -0.34 -2.89 -15.54
C ASN A 18 -1.15 -1.60 -15.33
N ASN A 19 -0.54 -0.57 -14.79
CA ASN A 19 -1.18 0.72 -14.58
C ASN A 19 -1.41 1.47 -15.91
N LEU A 20 -0.48 1.42 -16.86
CA LEU A 20 -0.68 1.96 -18.22
C LEU A 20 -1.83 1.23 -18.94
N LYS A 21 -1.91 -0.10 -18.83
CA LYS A 21 -3.04 -0.89 -19.36
C LYS A 21 -4.37 -0.47 -18.71
N ASN A 22 -4.39 -0.19 -17.42
CA ASN A 22 -5.58 0.30 -16.72
C ASN A 22 -6.04 1.67 -17.25
N ILE A 23 -5.11 2.57 -17.60
CA ILE A 23 -5.42 3.85 -18.23
C ILE A 23 -5.95 3.63 -19.66
N ARG A 24 -5.23 2.85 -20.49
CA ARG A 24 -5.61 2.54 -21.86
C ARG A 24 -7.01 1.93 -21.96
N ASP A 25 -7.31 1.00 -21.06
CA ASP A 25 -8.58 0.27 -21.02
C ASP A 25 -9.72 1.06 -20.33
N GLY A 26 -9.48 2.31 -19.89
CA GLY A 26 -10.46 3.19 -19.23
C GLY A 26 -10.85 2.76 -17.81
N LYS A 27 -10.12 1.83 -17.20
CA LYS A 27 -10.31 1.39 -15.81
C LYS A 27 -9.79 2.42 -14.81
N ASN A 28 -8.62 3.00 -15.07
CA ASN A 28 -8.11 4.16 -14.33
C ASN A 28 -8.49 5.46 -15.05
N ARG A 29 -9.24 6.33 -14.35
CA ARG A 29 -9.72 7.63 -14.86
C ARG A 29 -9.13 8.82 -14.10
N THR A 30 -8.17 8.57 -13.20
CA THR A 30 -7.57 9.63 -12.37
C THR A 30 -6.56 10.48 -13.15
N ARG A 31 -6.10 9.99 -14.31
CA ARG A 31 -5.11 10.63 -15.19
C ARG A 31 -5.67 10.91 -16.59
N PRO A 32 -6.68 11.80 -16.73
CA PRO A 32 -7.38 12.01 -18.01
C PRO A 32 -6.48 12.64 -19.10
N GLY A 33 -5.33 13.23 -18.72
CA GLY A 33 -4.33 13.79 -19.63
C GLY A 33 -3.47 12.73 -20.32
N ILE A 34 -3.38 11.52 -19.77
CA ILE A 34 -2.56 10.45 -20.32
C ILE A 34 -3.40 9.60 -21.27
N LYS A 35 -2.98 9.52 -22.54
CA LYS A 35 -3.60 8.66 -23.57
C LYS A 35 -2.58 7.66 -24.06
N VAL A 36 -2.81 6.39 -23.74
CA VAL A 36 -1.96 5.27 -24.15
C VAL A 36 -2.60 4.56 -25.34
N ASP A 37 -1.87 4.46 -26.43
CA ASP A 37 -2.30 3.72 -27.62
C ASP A 37 -1.69 2.30 -27.60
N GLU A 38 -0.34 2.22 -27.59
CA GLU A 38 0.39 0.97 -27.56
C GLU A 38 1.43 0.96 -26.44
N ILE A 39 1.70 -0.23 -25.88
CA ILE A 39 2.73 -0.46 -24.88
C ILE A 39 3.68 -1.52 -25.45
N TYR A 40 4.91 -1.12 -25.75
CA TYR A 40 5.97 -2.01 -26.22
C TYR A 40 6.74 -2.54 -25.02
N GLU A 41 6.56 -3.82 -24.76
CA GLU A 41 7.18 -4.51 -23.60
C GLU A 41 8.48 -5.17 -24.07
N TYR A 42 9.64 -4.67 -23.63
CA TYR A 42 10.95 -5.22 -23.98
C TYR A 42 11.65 -5.79 -22.75
N ASP A 43 12.12 -7.05 -22.84
CA ASP A 43 12.85 -7.73 -21.76
C ASP A 43 13.88 -8.73 -22.34
N LEU A 44 14.54 -9.50 -21.49
CA LEU A 44 15.62 -10.43 -21.86
C LEU A 44 15.30 -11.44 -22.97
N GLU A 45 14.02 -11.79 -23.13
CA GLU A 45 13.55 -12.72 -24.16
C GLU A 45 13.22 -12.02 -25.49
N SER A 46 13.22 -10.69 -25.50
CA SER A 46 12.93 -9.89 -26.69
C SER A 46 14.13 -9.86 -27.64
N THR A 47 13.86 -9.72 -28.95
CA THR A 47 14.87 -9.69 -29.97
C THR A 47 15.41 -8.28 -30.23
N THR A 48 16.56 -8.19 -30.91
CA THR A 48 17.13 -6.90 -31.33
C THR A 48 16.26 -6.21 -32.38
N GLU A 49 15.57 -7.00 -33.22
CA GLU A 49 14.63 -6.50 -34.21
C GLU A 49 13.40 -5.86 -33.57
N GLU A 50 12.90 -6.44 -32.49
CA GLU A 50 11.80 -5.84 -31.70
C GLU A 50 12.23 -4.50 -31.09
N LEU A 51 13.44 -4.42 -30.50
CA LEU A 51 13.96 -3.16 -29.97
C LEU A 51 14.05 -2.07 -31.04
N ASP A 52 14.57 -2.46 -32.23
CA ASP A 52 14.72 -1.57 -33.39
C ASP A 52 13.34 -1.01 -33.81
N GLU A 53 12.34 -1.88 -33.94
CA GLU A 53 10.98 -1.51 -34.34
C GLU A 53 10.30 -0.63 -33.27
N TYR A 54 10.50 -0.96 -32.00
CA TYR A 54 9.92 -0.19 -30.87
C TYR A 54 10.56 1.20 -30.78
N CYS A 55 11.87 1.31 -30.90
CA CYS A 55 12.58 2.59 -30.92
C CYS A 55 12.14 3.50 -32.08
N LYS A 56 11.75 2.92 -33.22
CA LYS A 56 11.22 3.68 -34.36
C LYS A 56 9.86 4.31 -34.05
N LYS A 57 9.02 3.67 -33.23
CA LYS A 57 7.60 4.03 -33.02
C LYS A 57 7.30 4.69 -31.68
N ALA A 58 8.21 4.60 -30.73
CA ALA A 58 7.95 5.09 -29.39
C ALA A 58 7.79 6.61 -29.34
N ASP A 59 6.76 7.08 -28.65
CA ASP A 59 6.54 8.48 -28.28
C ASP A 59 7.12 8.80 -26.89
N PHE A 60 7.37 7.78 -26.07
CA PHE A 60 8.00 7.86 -24.75
C PHE A 60 8.73 6.56 -24.41
N VAL A 61 9.86 6.65 -23.70
CA VAL A 61 10.66 5.48 -23.30
C VAL A 61 10.86 5.46 -21.79
N PHE A 62 10.45 4.38 -21.13
CA PHE A 62 10.85 4.05 -19.77
C PHE A 62 11.98 3.03 -19.82
N ASN A 63 13.23 3.47 -19.61
CA ASN A 63 14.37 2.57 -19.54
C ASN A 63 14.56 2.06 -18.10
N LEU A 64 13.89 0.94 -17.79
CA LEU A 64 13.90 0.27 -16.48
C LEU A 64 14.82 -0.97 -16.49
N ALA A 65 15.29 -1.40 -17.65
CA ALA A 65 16.22 -2.50 -17.76
C ALA A 65 17.52 -2.22 -17.02
N GLY A 66 18.01 -3.21 -16.32
CA GLY A 66 19.28 -3.13 -15.60
C GLY A 66 19.59 -4.39 -14.83
N VAL A 67 20.88 -4.66 -14.65
CA VAL A 67 21.41 -5.79 -13.91
C VAL A 67 21.73 -5.32 -12.48
N ASN A 68 21.15 -6.00 -11.49
CA ASN A 68 21.30 -5.63 -10.06
C ASN A 68 22.17 -6.61 -9.26
N ARG A 69 22.20 -7.90 -9.66
CA ARG A 69 22.94 -8.96 -8.98
C ARG A 69 23.45 -9.97 -10.02
N PRO A 70 24.46 -9.62 -10.81
CA PRO A 70 25.06 -10.57 -11.75
C PRO A 70 25.94 -11.56 -10.98
N GLU A 71 26.23 -12.69 -11.62
CA GLU A 71 27.22 -13.64 -11.13
C GLU A 71 28.65 -13.08 -11.24
N ASN A 72 28.92 -12.30 -12.29
CA ASN A 72 30.20 -11.65 -12.52
C ASN A 72 30.07 -10.12 -12.46
N PRO A 73 30.97 -9.40 -11.77
CA PRO A 73 30.94 -7.94 -11.68
C PRO A 73 30.98 -7.22 -13.05
N GLU A 74 31.65 -7.79 -14.04
CA GLU A 74 31.73 -7.23 -15.41
C GLU A 74 30.35 -7.12 -16.08
N ASP A 75 29.39 -7.97 -15.69
CA ASP A 75 28.04 -7.96 -16.23
C ASP A 75 27.23 -6.72 -15.79
N PHE A 76 27.65 -6.00 -14.71
CA PHE A 76 27.08 -4.70 -14.38
C PHE A 76 27.27 -3.69 -15.52
N MET A 77 28.50 -3.56 -16.02
CA MET A 77 28.80 -2.63 -17.12
C MET A 77 28.11 -3.07 -18.40
N LYS A 78 28.17 -4.35 -18.76
CA LYS A 78 27.54 -4.88 -19.95
C LYS A 78 26.02 -4.71 -19.94
N GLY A 79 25.35 -5.04 -18.83
CA GLY A 79 23.90 -4.99 -18.71
C GLY A 79 23.35 -3.57 -18.48
N ASN A 80 24.06 -2.69 -17.76
CA ASN A 80 23.58 -1.34 -17.47
C ASN A 80 24.04 -0.33 -18.52
N PHE A 81 25.31 -0.31 -18.90
CA PHE A 81 25.86 0.62 -19.88
C PHE A 81 25.70 0.11 -21.31
N GLY A 82 26.01 -1.16 -21.57
CA GLY A 82 25.97 -1.72 -22.94
C GLY A 82 24.56 -1.71 -23.53
N PHE A 83 23.57 -2.15 -22.78
CA PHE A 83 22.16 -2.09 -23.23
C PHE A 83 21.67 -0.65 -23.42
N ALA A 84 22.04 0.26 -22.50
CA ALA A 84 21.73 1.69 -22.63
C ALA A 84 22.27 2.28 -23.93
N SER A 85 23.54 1.96 -24.28
CA SER A 85 24.14 2.39 -25.55
C SER A 85 23.33 1.87 -26.77
N GLN A 86 22.99 0.59 -26.77
CA GLN A 86 22.19 -0.01 -27.87
C GLN A 86 20.82 0.67 -28.02
N LEU A 87 20.13 0.96 -26.92
CA LEU A 87 18.84 1.65 -26.94
C LEU A 87 18.97 3.04 -27.58
N LEU A 88 19.97 3.82 -27.13
CA LEU A 88 20.19 5.18 -27.62
C LEU A 88 20.64 5.20 -29.08
N ASP A 89 21.47 4.23 -29.52
CA ASP A 89 21.89 4.09 -30.90
C ASP A 89 20.69 3.78 -31.83
N ASN A 90 19.74 2.94 -31.35
CA ASN A 90 18.52 2.68 -32.13
C ASN A 90 17.63 3.92 -32.23
N LEU A 91 17.47 4.71 -31.16
CA LEU A 91 16.73 5.97 -31.22
C LEU A 91 17.39 6.97 -32.17
N LYS A 92 18.72 7.12 -32.14
CA LYS A 92 19.49 7.97 -33.09
C LYS A 92 19.32 7.52 -34.52
N LYS A 93 19.35 6.23 -34.78
CA LYS A 93 19.16 5.63 -36.14
C LYS A 93 17.89 6.13 -36.82
N TYR A 94 16.83 6.38 -36.05
CA TYR A 94 15.53 6.84 -36.55
C TYR A 94 15.28 8.34 -36.31
N ASP A 95 16.27 9.10 -35.85
CA ASP A 95 16.12 10.50 -35.39
C ASP A 95 14.93 10.64 -34.42
N ASN A 96 14.67 9.59 -33.61
CA ASN A 96 13.58 9.60 -32.63
C ASN A 96 14.03 10.29 -31.33
N LYS A 97 13.43 11.44 -31.04
CA LYS A 97 13.70 12.28 -29.84
C LYS A 97 12.65 12.10 -28.76
N ALA A 98 11.98 10.94 -28.69
CA ALA A 98 11.04 10.63 -27.63
C ALA A 98 11.65 10.90 -26.25
N PRO A 99 10.94 11.52 -25.31
CA PRO A 99 11.42 11.68 -23.95
C PRO A 99 11.77 10.32 -23.34
N ILE A 100 12.85 10.30 -22.55
CA ILE A 100 13.35 9.07 -21.93
C ILE A 100 13.44 9.26 -20.42
N MET A 101 12.87 8.34 -19.66
CA MET A 101 13.15 8.15 -18.24
C MET A 101 14.23 7.08 -18.08
N LEU A 102 15.29 7.40 -17.35
CA LEU A 102 16.30 6.43 -16.90
C LEU A 102 16.11 6.07 -15.43
N SER A 103 15.88 4.79 -15.16
CA SER A 103 15.94 4.21 -13.82
C SER A 103 17.38 4.04 -13.38
N SER A 104 17.88 4.97 -12.56
CA SER A 104 19.17 4.88 -11.89
C SER A 104 18.99 4.51 -10.41
N SER A 105 20.02 4.69 -9.59
CA SER A 105 20.04 4.34 -8.19
C SER A 105 20.79 5.39 -7.38
N ILE A 106 20.36 5.59 -6.13
CA ILE A 106 21.11 6.38 -5.14
C ILE A 106 22.56 5.90 -4.98
N GLN A 107 22.87 4.64 -5.31
CA GLN A 107 24.24 4.12 -5.29
C GLN A 107 25.12 4.81 -6.34
N ALA A 108 24.55 5.41 -7.40
CA ALA A 108 25.27 6.18 -8.40
C ALA A 108 25.83 7.53 -7.87
N THR A 109 25.44 7.96 -6.66
CA THR A 109 26.09 9.08 -5.97
C THR A 109 27.54 8.77 -5.64
N LEU A 110 27.89 7.50 -5.44
CA LEU A 110 29.20 7.02 -4.97
C LEU A 110 29.63 7.69 -3.65
N ALA A 111 28.67 8.10 -2.84
CA ALA A 111 28.87 8.76 -1.56
C ALA A 111 28.62 7.82 -0.38
N GLY A 112 29.21 8.11 0.77
CA GLY A 112 29.06 7.34 2.00
C GLY A 112 29.35 5.83 1.80
N ARG A 113 28.42 4.99 2.20
CA ARG A 113 28.53 3.51 2.07
C ARG A 113 28.59 3.00 0.62
N PHE A 114 28.32 3.85 -0.36
CA PHE A 114 28.31 3.47 -1.78
C PHE A 114 29.60 3.84 -2.53
N GLY A 115 30.63 4.37 -1.83
CA GLY A 115 31.88 4.86 -2.45
C GLY A 115 32.58 3.86 -3.37
N ASN A 116 32.49 2.57 -3.07
CA ASN A 116 33.12 1.47 -3.83
C ASN A 116 32.08 0.58 -4.53
N SER A 117 30.84 1.04 -4.72
CA SER A 117 29.79 0.23 -5.36
C SER A 117 30.05 0.08 -6.86
N GLU A 118 30.39 -1.11 -7.32
CA GLU A 118 30.51 -1.44 -8.75
C GLU A 118 29.16 -1.24 -9.47
N TYR A 119 28.08 -1.63 -8.84
CA TYR A 119 26.74 -1.34 -9.32
C TYR A 119 26.51 0.18 -9.45
N GLY A 120 26.88 0.96 -8.43
CA GLY A 120 26.78 2.43 -8.46
C GLY A 120 27.60 3.04 -9.59
N GLN A 121 28.82 2.54 -9.82
CA GLN A 121 29.69 2.98 -10.92
C GLN A 121 29.07 2.70 -12.28
N SER A 122 28.49 1.51 -12.47
CA SER A 122 27.81 1.14 -13.74
C SER A 122 26.58 2.00 -14.01
N LYS A 123 25.80 2.29 -12.97
CA LYS A 123 24.63 3.21 -13.07
C LYS A 123 25.07 4.63 -13.41
N LYS A 124 26.12 5.15 -12.75
CA LYS A 124 26.67 6.46 -13.04
C LYS A 124 27.17 6.58 -14.47
N ALA A 125 27.88 5.58 -14.98
CA ALA A 125 28.32 5.55 -16.38
C ALA A 125 27.10 5.58 -17.34
N GLY A 126 26.02 4.87 -17.02
CA GLY A 126 24.78 4.95 -17.76
C GLY A 126 24.16 6.37 -17.73
N GLU A 127 24.12 7.03 -16.57
CA GLU A 127 23.61 8.40 -16.44
C GLU A 127 24.33 9.38 -17.36
N GLU A 128 25.67 9.36 -17.38
CA GLU A 128 26.47 10.25 -18.24
C GLU A 128 26.18 9.99 -19.72
N LEU A 129 26.03 8.72 -20.12
CA LEU A 129 25.65 8.38 -21.48
C LEU A 129 24.30 9.00 -21.89
N PHE A 130 23.31 8.97 -21.01
CA PHE A 130 22.01 9.59 -21.29
C PHE A 130 22.07 11.12 -21.30
N PHE A 131 22.86 11.74 -20.43
CA PHE A 131 23.07 13.20 -20.46
C PHE A 131 23.80 13.65 -21.75
N ASP A 132 24.80 12.89 -22.21
CA ASP A 132 25.49 13.16 -23.47
C ASP A 132 24.53 13.00 -24.66
N TYR A 133 23.69 11.97 -24.66
CA TYR A 133 22.63 11.80 -25.66
C TYR A 133 21.67 12.99 -25.69
N ALA A 134 21.20 13.45 -24.53
CA ALA A 134 20.34 14.63 -24.44
C ALA A 134 20.99 15.87 -25.04
N LYS A 135 22.28 16.10 -24.74
CA LYS A 135 23.06 17.22 -25.26
C LYS A 135 23.27 17.12 -26.79
N GLU A 136 23.50 15.93 -27.31
CA GLU A 136 23.73 15.68 -28.72
C GLU A 136 22.45 15.83 -29.57
N THR A 137 21.33 15.28 -29.08
CA THR A 137 20.09 15.15 -29.87
C THR A 137 19.03 16.21 -29.53
N GLY A 138 19.12 16.84 -28.36
CA GLY A 138 18.09 17.71 -27.83
C GLY A 138 16.87 16.95 -27.26
N ALA A 139 16.92 15.61 -27.11
CA ALA A 139 15.86 14.83 -26.49
C ALA A 139 15.76 15.12 -24.99
N LYS A 140 14.55 15.10 -24.45
CA LYS A 140 14.31 15.21 -23.00
C LYS A 140 14.75 13.91 -22.31
N VAL A 141 15.61 14.00 -21.32
CA VAL A 141 16.06 12.87 -20.50
C VAL A 141 15.80 13.18 -19.04
N ALA A 142 15.06 12.28 -18.36
CA ALA A 142 14.76 12.36 -16.93
C ALA A 142 15.46 11.21 -16.20
N VAL A 143 16.50 11.53 -15.40
CA VAL A 143 17.28 10.53 -14.66
C VAL A 143 16.80 10.48 -13.23
N TYR A 144 16.32 9.32 -12.78
CA TYR A 144 15.85 9.09 -11.41
C TYR A 144 16.82 8.19 -10.66
N ARG A 145 17.44 8.70 -9.59
CA ARG A 145 18.23 7.90 -8.65
C ARG A 145 17.33 7.40 -7.53
N PHE A 146 16.75 6.22 -7.72
CA PHE A 146 15.85 5.66 -6.73
C PHE A 146 16.57 5.20 -5.46
N PRO A 147 15.95 5.42 -4.26
CA PRO A 147 16.32 4.74 -3.04
C PRO A 147 15.92 3.26 -3.11
N ASN A 148 15.87 2.55 -1.97
CA ASN A 148 15.38 1.18 -1.97
C ASN A 148 13.89 1.15 -2.34
N LEU A 149 13.55 0.32 -3.31
CA LEU A 149 12.16 0.15 -3.74
C LEU A 149 11.44 -0.88 -2.88
N MET A 150 10.19 -0.57 -2.54
CA MET A 150 9.27 -1.43 -1.79
C MET A 150 8.05 -1.75 -2.66
N GLY A 151 7.87 -3.03 -3.02
CA GLY A 151 6.77 -3.51 -3.85
C GLY A 151 6.78 -5.03 -3.94
N HIS A 152 5.72 -5.61 -4.49
CA HIS A 152 5.67 -7.05 -4.70
C HIS A 152 6.75 -7.49 -5.69
N SER A 153 7.65 -8.36 -5.24
CA SER A 153 8.77 -8.85 -6.03
C SER A 153 9.13 -10.28 -5.64
N ARG A 154 10.00 -10.92 -6.40
CA ARG A 154 10.52 -12.24 -6.05
C ARG A 154 11.19 -12.18 -4.68
N PRO A 155 10.70 -12.95 -3.67
CA PRO A 155 11.31 -12.98 -2.34
C PRO A 155 12.72 -13.58 -2.39
N LYS A 156 13.55 -13.26 -1.40
CA LYS A 156 14.95 -13.72 -1.27
C LYS A 156 15.84 -13.31 -2.47
N TYR A 157 15.46 -12.30 -3.22
CA TYR A 157 16.24 -11.84 -4.38
C TYR A 157 16.87 -10.45 -4.14
N ASN A 158 16.13 -9.34 -4.25
CA ASN A 158 16.72 -8.00 -4.19
C ASN A 158 16.18 -7.10 -3.06
N SER A 159 15.00 -7.39 -2.52
CA SER A 159 14.36 -6.55 -1.51
C SER A 159 14.31 -7.26 -0.16
N ALA A 160 14.94 -6.66 0.85
CA ALA A 160 14.84 -7.14 2.24
C ALA A 160 13.38 -7.05 2.72
N VAL A 161 12.70 -5.92 2.44
CA VAL A 161 11.31 -5.69 2.86
C VAL A 161 10.37 -6.74 2.25
N SER A 162 10.48 -7.00 0.93
CA SER A 162 9.71 -8.04 0.27
C SER A 162 9.98 -9.43 0.85
N THR A 163 11.25 -9.71 1.19
CA THR A 163 11.64 -10.96 1.82
C THR A 163 11.03 -11.10 3.22
N PHE A 164 11.02 -10.04 4.02
CA PHE A 164 10.41 -10.07 5.37
C PHE A 164 8.89 -10.22 5.28
N CYS A 165 8.22 -9.48 4.39
CA CYS A 165 6.79 -9.62 4.16
C CYS A 165 6.42 -11.05 3.77
N TRP A 166 7.14 -11.63 2.81
CA TRP A 166 6.93 -13.02 2.37
C TRP A 166 7.18 -14.01 3.50
N ALA A 167 8.29 -13.86 4.25
CA ALA A 167 8.64 -14.77 5.32
C ALA A 167 7.60 -14.77 6.44
N VAL A 168 7.15 -13.58 6.89
CA VAL A 168 6.13 -13.46 7.94
C VAL A 168 4.78 -14.02 7.46
N ALA A 169 4.39 -13.73 6.21
CA ALA A 169 3.13 -14.23 5.62
C ALA A 169 3.10 -15.76 5.50
N ASN A 170 4.26 -16.39 5.25
CA ASN A 170 4.39 -17.82 5.02
C ASN A 170 4.97 -18.62 6.21
N ASP A 171 5.12 -17.99 7.39
CA ASP A 171 5.69 -18.60 8.60
C ASP A 171 7.15 -19.09 8.41
N GLU A 172 7.89 -18.44 7.51
CA GLU A 172 9.27 -18.78 7.20
C GLU A 172 10.24 -18.00 8.10
N PRO A 173 11.37 -18.62 8.48
CA PRO A 173 12.38 -17.93 9.27
C PRO A 173 13.12 -16.88 8.43
N PHE A 174 13.48 -15.77 9.06
CA PHE A 174 14.36 -14.75 8.51
C PHE A 174 15.22 -14.14 9.61
N THR A 175 16.30 -13.46 9.23
CA THR A 175 17.23 -12.84 10.18
C THR A 175 17.35 -11.36 9.91
N VAL A 176 17.35 -10.56 10.97
CA VAL A 176 17.68 -9.14 10.96
C VAL A 176 18.95 -8.96 11.78
N ASN A 177 20.06 -8.65 11.11
CA ASN A 177 21.37 -8.57 11.77
C ASN A 177 21.44 -7.36 12.72
N ASP A 178 20.92 -6.21 12.30
CA ASP A 178 20.87 -4.99 13.09
C ASP A 178 19.54 -4.29 12.88
N ARG A 179 18.72 -4.29 13.93
CA ARG A 179 17.38 -3.67 13.92
C ARG A 179 17.41 -2.16 13.80
N SER A 180 18.54 -1.52 14.15
CA SER A 180 18.69 -0.05 14.07
C SER A 180 19.05 0.45 12.68
N THR A 181 19.38 -0.46 11.74
CA THR A 181 19.69 -0.09 10.36
C THR A 181 18.51 0.63 9.71
N GLU A 182 18.70 1.90 9.33
CA GLU A 182 17.72 2.72 8.64
C GLU A 182 17.75 2.47 7.14
N LEU A 183 16.56 2.36 6.54
CA LEU A 183 16.34 2.30 5.10
C LEU A 183 15.49 3.51 4.67
N GLU A 184 15.85 4.10 3.54
CA GLU A 184 14.96 4.96 2.80
C GLU A 184 14.25 4.13 1.74
N LEU A 185 12.91 4.14 1.76
CA LEU A 185 12.04 3.29 0.95
C LEU A 185 11.11 4.14 0.10
N LEU A 186 11.04 3.82 -1.19
CA LEU A 186 10.04 4.34 -2.11
C LEU A 186 9.05 3.21 -2.46
N TYR A 187 7.76 3.45 -2.20
CA TYR A 187 6.72 2.46 -2.51
C TYR A 187 6.40 2.44 -4.01
N ILE A 188 6.14 1.26 -4.53
CA ILE A 188 5.97 1.04 -5.97
C ILE A 188 4.84 1.87 -6.59
N ASP A 189 3.72 2.06 -5.89
CA ASP A 189 2.61 2.85 -6.43
C ASP A 189 2.93 4.34 -6.45
N ASP A 190 3.66 4.87 -5.44
CA ASP A 190 4.15 6.26 -5.46
C ASP A 190 5.14 6.47 -6.62
N LEU A 191 5.97 5.47 -6.90
CA LEU A 191 6.87 5.51 -8.06
C LEU A 191 6.10 5.57 -9.37
N VAL A 192 5.07 4.73 -9.54
CA VAL A 192 4.22 4.73 -10.74
C VAL A 192 3.50 6.06 -10.91
N GLU A 193 2.98 6.64 -9.83
CA GLU A 193 2.38 7.99 -9.87
C GLU A 193 3.40 9.06 -10.29
N GLY A 194 4.64 8.99 -9.79
CA GLY A 194 5.73 9.87 -10.23
C GLY A 194 6.10 9.67 -11.71
N MET A 195 5.99 8.45 -12.24
CA MET A 195 6.15 8.19 -13.67
C MET A 195 5.01 8.79 -14.50
N PHE A 196 3.79 8.81 -13.98
CA PHE A 196 2.67 9.48 -14.63
C PHE A 196 2.82 11.00 -14.58
N ASP A 197 3.33 11.56 -13.49
CA ASP A 197 3.68 12.99 -13.43
C ASP A 197 4.70 13.36 -14.51
N LEU A 198 5.69 12.51 -14.77
CA LEU A 198 6.64 12.72 -15.85
C LEU A 198 5.98 12.67 -17.25
N LEU A 199 5.02 11.78 -17.49
CA LEU A 199 4.24 11.76 -18.74
C LEU A 199 3.40 13.02 -18.94
N GLU A 200 2.99 13.66 -17.84
CA GLU A 200 2.23 14.91 -17.85
C GLU A 200 3.13 16.17 -17.76
N ASN A 201 4.46 16.04 -17.78
CA ASN A 201 5.45 17.10 -17.58
C ASN A 201 5.30 17.83 -16.23
N LYS A 202 5.05 17.08 -15.16
CA LYS A 202 4.90 17.54 -13.77
C LYS A 202 5.98 16.94 -12.85
N GLU A 203 7.05 16.42 -13.42
CA GLU A 203 8.14 15.80 -12.68
C GLU A 203 8.78 16.76 -11.68
N GLN A 204 9.23 16.21 -10.55
CA GLN A 204 9.98 16.94 -9.53
C GLN A 204 11.47 16.80 -9.80
N TYR A 205 12.17 17.96 -9.82
CA TYR A 205 13.62 18.00 -10.00
C TYR A 205 14.36 18.03 -8.67
N CYS A 206 15.56 17.48 -8.66
CA CYS A 206 16.43 17.44 -7.49
C CYS A 206 17.91 17.40 -7.85
N ASP A 207 18.75 17.66 -6.85
CA ASP A 207 20.16 17.28 -6.80
C ASP A 207 20.41 16.38 -5.59
N PHE A 208 21.66 15.96 -5.38
CA PHE A 208 22.04 15.10 -4.27
C PHE A 208 23.16 15.79 -3.46
N ASP A 209 22.98 15.86 -2.13
CA ASP A 209 24.03 16.18 -1.17
C ASP A 209 24.46 14.89 -0.48
N GLY A 210 25.62 14.36 -0.88
CA GLY A 210 26.00 13.00 -0.54
C GLY A 210 25.00 11.98 -1.06
N VAL A 211 24.23 11.36 -0.15
CA VAL A 211 23.14 10.41 -0.47
C VAL A 211 21.74 11.02 -0.30
N GLU A 212 21.64 12.22 0.25
CA GLU A 212 20.37 12.88 0.52
C GLU A 212 19.82 13.55 -0.75
N THR A 213 18.53 13.36 -1.02
CA THR A 213 17.81 14.03 -2.12
C THR A 213 17.45 15.43 -1.70
N VAL A 214 17.87 16.44 -2.49
CA VAL A 214 17.56 17.85 -2.27
C VAL A 214 16.72 18.37 -3.42
N LEU A 215 15.46 18.73 -3.14
CA LEU A 215 14.55 19.30 -4.15
C LEU A 215 15.10 20.61 -4.69
N LYS A 216 15.07 20.78 -6.02
CA LYS A 216 15.64 21.95 -6.68
C LYS A 216 15.00 22.11 -8.06
N GLU A 217 14.45 23.30 -8.37
CA GLU A 217 13.73 23.56 -9.63
C GLU A 217 14.61 23.37 -10.88
N ASP A 218 15.91 23.70 -10.78
CA ASP A 218 16.91 23.53 -11.84
C ASP A 218 17.84 22.32 -11.60
N GLY A 219 17.36 21.33 -10.84
CA GLY A 219 18.11 20.12 -10.52
C GLY A 219 18.44 19.30 -11.75
N ARG A 220 19.59 18.61 -11.70
CA ARG A 220 20.05 17.74 -12.80
C ARG A 220 19.25 16.43 -12.89
N TYR A 221 18.66 16.01 -11.79
CA TYR A 221 17.97 14.75 -11.63
C TYR A 221 16.48 14.95 -11.39
N CYS A 222 15.72 13.87 -11.52
CA CYS A 222 14.32 13.84 -11.10
C CYS A 222 14.16 12.94 -9.88
N CYS A 223 13.14 13.18 -9.06
CA CYS A 223 12.82 12.37 -7.90
C CYS A 223 11.32 12.19 -7.73
N VAL A 224 10.95 11.19 -6.92
CA VAL A 224 9.63 11.04 -6.35
C VAL A 224 9.72 11.48 -4.90
N PRO A 225 9.04 12.56 -4.48
CA PRO A 225 9.29 13.20 -3.18
C PRO A 225 8.73 12.40 -1.99
N VAL A 226 7.93 11.36 -2.24
CA VAL A 226 7.29 10.55 -1.20
C VAL A 226 8.15 9.33 -0.88
N THR A 227 9.03 9.46 0.10
CA THR A 227 9.85 8.36 0.63
C THR A 227 9.59 8.15 2.13
N HIS A 228 9.97 6.98 2.64
CA HIS A 228 9.85 6.64 4.06
C HIS A 228 11.22 6.24 4.62
N LYS A 229 11.69 6.94 5.65
CA LYS A 229 12.87 6.57 6.43
C LYS A 229 12.41 5.74 7.62
N VAL A 230 12.79 4.48 7.66
CA VAL A 230 12.36 3.50 8.66
C VAL A 230 13.50 2.55 9.00
N THR A 231 13.51 2.06 10.23
CA THR A 231 14.47 1.02 10.66
C THR A 231 13.99 -0.39 10.32
N LEU A 232 14.91 -1.32 10.19
CA LEU A 232 14.56 -2.74 10.03
C LEU A 232 13.74 -3.25 11.22
N GLY A 233 13.97 -2.71 12.42
CA GLY A 233 13.19 -3.02 13.62
C GLY A 233 11.73 -2.63 13.49
N GLU A 234 11.44 -1.39 13.08
CA GLU A 234 10.08 -0.90 12.85
C GLU A 234 9.33 -1.73 11.80
N ILE A 235 10.01 -2.11 10.72
CA ILE A 235 9.42 -2.99 9.69
C ILE A 235 8.98 -4.32 10.30
N VAL A 236 9.87 -4.97 11.06
CA VAL A 236 9.58 -6.28 11.65
C VAL A 236 8.47 -6.20 12.71
N ASP A 237 8.47 -5.17 13.54
CA ASP A 237 7.43 -4.97 14.57
C ASP A 237 6.05 -4.76 13.94
N LEU A 238 5.96 -3.98 12.87
CA LEU A 238 4.73 -3.83 12.10
C LEU A 238 4.27 -5.15 11.46
N LEU A 239 5.18 -5.89 10.85
CA LEU A 239 4.85 -7.19 10.25
C LEU A 239 4.35 -8.20 11.28
N GLN A 240 4.89 -8.17 12.51
CA GLN A 240 4.40 -9.01 13.58
C GLN A 240 2.98 -8.61 14.01
N GLN A 241 2.70 -7.31 14.15
CA GLN A 241 1.34 -6.81 14.42
C GLN A 241 0.36 -7.23 13.31
N PHE A 242 0.77 -7.17 12.05
CA PHE A 242 -0.06 -7.61 10.92
C PHE A 242 -0.39 -9.10 10.99
N LYS A 243 0.60 -9.92 11.33
CA LYS A 243 0.42 -11.36 11.50
C LYS A 243 -0.54 -11.71 12.66
N GLU A 244 -0.50 -10.92 13.74
CA GLU A 244 -1.32 -11.11 14.93
C GLU A 244 -2.75 -10.57 14.77
N GLN A 245 -2.99 -9.69 13.81
CA GLN A 245 -4.27 -9.01 13.61
C GLN A 245 -5.48 -9.95 13.54
N PRO A 246 -5.45 -11.10 12.82
CA PRO A 246 -6.60 -12.01 12.76
C PRO A 246 -6.98 -12.65 14.11
N VAL A 247 -6.06 -12.70 15.06
CA VAL A 247 -6.26 -13.27 16.41
C VAL A 247 -6.62 -12.18 17.42
N SER A 248 -5.87 -11.09 17.42
CA SER A 248 -6.07 -9.97 18.34
C SER A 248 -7.25 -9.08 17.95
N LEU A 249 -7.68 -9.17 16.70
CA LEU A 249 -8.61 -8.25 16.03
C LEU A 249 -8.12 -6.79 16.00
N MET A 250 -6.92 -6.50 16.56
CA MET A 250 -6.37 -5.17 16.67
C MET A 250 -5.85 -4.68 15.31
N MET A 251 -6.54 -3.70 14.73
CA MET A 251 -6.09 -3.04 13.51
C MET A 251 -4.93 -2.10 13.82
N PRO A 252 -3.75 -2.29 13.20
CA PRO A 252 -2.64 -1.34 13.35
C PRO A 252 -3.02 0.05 12.86
N LYS A 253 -2.39 1.08 13.43
CA LYS A 253 -2.55 2.46 12.93
C LYS A 253 -1.98 2.59 11.53
N MET A 254 -2.84 2.92 10.59
CA MET A 254 -2.49 3.05 9.17
C MET A 254 -3.07 4.34 8.56
N PRO A 255 -2.61 5.52 8.99
CA PRO A 255 -3.04 6.79 8.40
C PRO A 255 -2.83 6.80 6.88
N GLU A 256 -3.58 7.64 6.18
CA GLU A 256 -3.41 7.81 4.75
C GLU A 256 -1.96 8.21 4.41
N GLY A 257 -1.40 7.60 3.37
CA GLY A 257 -0.01 7.84 2.95
C GLY A 257 1.07 7.27 3.89
N SER A 258 0.71 6.67 5.04
CA SER A 258 1.69 6.15 5.99
C SER A 258 2.44 4.93 5.46
N PHE A 259 3.67 4.76 5.97
CA PHE A 259 4.46 3.57 5.70
C PHE A 259 3.74 2.27 6.11
N ALA A 260 3.09 2.27 7.28
CA ALA A 260 2.37 1.11 7.79
C ALA A 260 1.26 0.65 6.83
N LYS A 261 0.49 1.58 6.24
CA LYS A 261 -0.56 1.26 5.25
C LYS A 261 0.03 0.60 4.00
N LYS A 262 1.13 1.13 3.48
CA LYS A 262 1.83 0.60 2.30
C LYS A 262 2.46 -0.76 2.58
N LEU A 263 3.09 -0.91 3.75
CA LEU A 263 3.69 -2.17 4.18
C LEU A 263 2.61 -3.26 4.40
N PHE A 264 1.45 -2.91 4.95
CA PHE A 264 0.34 -3.86 5.13
C PHE A 264 -0.18 -4.37 3.77
N SER A 265 -0.37 -3.47 2.79
CA SER A 265 -0.75 -3.86 1.43
C SER A 265 0.27 -4.82 0.80
N LEU A 266 1.56 -4.53 0.99
CA LEU A 266 2.64 -5.42 0.52
C LEU A 266 2.62 -6.77 1.24
N TYR A 267 2.45 -6.79 2.57
CA TYR A 267 2.34 -8.01 3.36
C TYR A 267 1.19 -8.89 2.88
N LEU A 268 -0.01 -8.30 2.70
CA LEU A 268 -1.19 -9.01 2.21
C LEU A 268 -0.97 -9.63 0.82
N SER A 269 -0.17 -8.99 -0.04
CA SER A 269 0.13 -9.52 -1.38
C SER A 269 0.96 -10.81 -1.36
N TYR A 270 1.56 -11.16 -0.23
CA TYR A 270 2.31 -12.39 -0.02
C TYR A 270 1.57 -13.48 0.77
N LEU A 271 0.35 -13.19 1.25
CA LEU A 271 -0.42 -14.20 1.96
C LEU A 271 -0.73 -15.39 1.05
N PRO A 272 -0.53 -16.62 1.50
CA PRO A 272 -1.01 -17.79 0.79
C PRO A 272 -2.55 -17.88 0.86
N ALA A 273 -3.18 -18.47 -0.15
CA ALA A 273 -4.62 -18.45 -0.32
C ALA A 273 -5.42 -19.06 0.86
N ASP A 274 -4.85 -20.01 1.57
CA ASP A 274 -5.44 -20.63 2.76
C ASP A 274 -5.51 -19.67 3.96
N LYS A 275 -4.72 -18.60 3.96
CA LYS A 275 -4.74 -17.53 4.99
C LYS A 275 -5.61 -16.31 4.63
N PHE A 276 -6.31 -16.32 3.49
CA PHE A 276 -7.24 -15.24 3.14
C PHE A 276 -8.49 -15.23 4.04
N LYS A 277 -8.77 -16.34 4.70
CA LYS A 277 -9.94 -16.53 5.56
C LYS A 277 -9.52 -16.98 6.94
N TYR A 278 -10.06 -16.34 7.95
CA TYR A 278 -9.94 -16.77 9.35
C TYR A 278 -11.30 -16.76 10.03
N ALA A 279 -11.47 -17.65 11.03
CA ALA A 279 -12.72 -17.74 11.78
C ALA A 279 -12.71 -16.69 12.90
N MET A 280 -13.85 -16.00 13.07
CA MET A 280 -14.07 -15.11 14.20
C MET A 280 -14.67 -15.88 15.38
N LYS A 281 -14.34 -15.48 16.60
CA LYS A 281 -14.88 -16.08 17.80
C LYS A 281 -16.32 -15.59 18.02
N MET A 282 -17.28 -16.47 17.86
CA MET A 282 -18.67 -16.21 18.20
C MET A 282 -18.95 -16.61 19.66
N ASN A 283 -19.40 -15.69 20.48
CA ASN A 283 -19.89 -15.96 21.83
C ASN A 283 -21.40 -16.24 21.72
N CYS A 284 -21.79 -17.51 21.74
CA CYS A 284 -23.17 -17.96 21.53
C CYS A 284 -23.82 -18.41 22.85
N ASP A 285 -25.10 -18.06 23.05
CA ASP A 285 -25.97 -18.58 24.10
C ASP A 285 -27.41 -18.73 23.57
N ASP A 286 -28.37 -19.05 24.45
CA ASP A 286 -29.79 -19.27 24.05
C ASP A 286 -30.44 -17.98 23.52
N ARG A 287 -29.89 -16.83 23.78
CA ARG A 287 -30.38 -15.52 23.33
C ARG A 287 -29.88 -15.14 21.92
N GLY A 288 -28.85 -15.83 21.40
CA GLY A 288 -28.24 -15.54 20.11
C GLY A 288 -26.71 -15.55 20.18
N SER A 289 -26.07 -14.57 19.54
CA SER A 289 -24.60 -14.49 19.52
C SER A 289 -24.09 -13.05 19.63
N PHE A 290 -22.84 -12.92 20.08
CA PHE A 290 -22.07 -11.70 20.06
C PHE A 290 -20.67 -11.98 19.49
N THR A 291 -20.23 -11.20 18.51
CA THR A 291 -18.97 -11.39 17.82
C THR A 291 -18.24 -10.07 17.65
N GLU A 292 -17.06 -9.96 18.21
CA GLU A 292 -16.16 -8.83 17.96
C GLU A 292 -15.55 -8.98 16.57
N LEU A 293 -15.58 -7.88 15.78
CA LEU A 293 -15.12 -7.90 14.39
C LEU A 293 -13.75 -7.23 14.23
N VAL A 294 -13.56 -6.09 14.87
CA VAL A 294 -12.33 -5.32 14.80
C VAL A 294 -12.15 -4.47 16.04
N HIS A 295 -10.91 -4.40 16.49
CA HIS A 295 -10.45 -3.47 17.52
C HIS A 295 -9.58 -2.39 16.89
N THR A 296 -9.66 -1.17 17.40
CA THR A 296 -8.79 -0.06 17.00
C THR A 296 -8.28 0.67 18.23
N GLN A 297 -7.07 1.20 18.15
CA GLN A 297 -6.47 1.92 19.28
C GLN A 297 -7.16 3.25 19.57
N ASP A 298 -7.77 3.87 18.56
CA ASP A 298 -8.30 5.23 18.64
C ASP A 298 -9.83 5.28 18.76
N CYS A 299 -10.53 4.23 18.28
CA CYS A 299 -11.99 4.24 18.14
C CYS A 299 -12.66 3.03 18.81
N GLY A 300 -11.92 2.28 19.66
CA GLY A 300 -12.46 1.14 20.41
C GLY A 300 -12.72 -0.09 19.56
N GLN A 301 -13.96 -0.63 19.59
CA GLN A 301 -14.31 -1.86 18.89
C GLN A 301 -15.58 -1.75 18.04
N VAL A 302 -15.63 -2.59 17.02
CA VAL A 302 -16.84 -2.88 16.24
C VAL A 302 -17.21 -4.33 16.45
N SER A 303 -18.50 -4.60 16.69
CA SER A 303 -19.03 -5.94 16.94
C SER A 303 -20.37 -6.12 16.25
N ILE A 304 -20.78 -7.38 16.14
CA ILE A 304 -22.10 -7.76 15.65
C ILE A 304 -22.83 -8.56 16.74
N ASN A 305 -24.08 -8.19 16.97
CA ASN A 305 -24.97 -8.89 17.88
C ASN A 305 -26.15 -9.48 17.09
N ILE A 306 -26.43 -10.75 17.33
CA ILE A 306 -27.60 -11.44 16.81
C ILE A 306 -28.49 -11.79 17.99
N SER A 307 -29.73 -11.28 18.00
CA SER A 307 -30.73 -11.59 19.00
C SER A 307 -31.83 -12.45 18.40
N LYS A 308 -32.12 -13.61 18.98
CA LYS A 308 -33.22 -14.48 18.57
C LYS A 308 -34.57 -13.81 18.76
N PRO A 309 -35.66 -14.36 18.15
CA PRO A 309 -37.01 -13.82 18.28
C PRO A 309 -37.43 -13.60 19.74
N GLY A 310 -38.00 -12.41 20.02
CA GLY A 310 -38.49 -12.04 21.36
C GLY A 310 -37.45 -11.77 22.42
N ILE A 311 -36.16 -11.84 22.10
CA ILE A 311 -35.07 -11.65 23.08
C ILE A 311 -34.78 -10.18 23.32
N THR A 312 -34.62 -9.86 24.61
CA THR A 312 -34.08 -8.57 25.09
C THR A 312 -32.64 -8.75 25.54
N LYS A 313 -31.75 -7.87 25.09
CA LYS A 313 -30.35 -7.77 25.52
C LYS A 313 -30.04 -6.34 26.00
N GLY A 314 -28.93 -6.17 26.76
CA GLY A 314 -28.59 -4.91 27.41
C GLY A 314 -28.99 -4.92 28.86
N GLN A 315 -29.83 -3.97 29.28
CA GLN A 315 -30.23 -3.76 30.70
C GLN A 315 -29.04 -3.31 31.55
N HIS A 316 -28.31 -2.32 31.03
CA HIS A 316 -27.15 -1.73 31.73
C HIS A 316 -26.89 -0.31 31.25
N TRP A 317 -26.07 0.41 31.99
CA TRP A 317 -25.60 1.74 31.67
C TRP A 317 -24.09 1.86 31.82
N HIS A 318 -23.52 2.96 31.36
CA HIS A 318 -22.08 3.27 31.35
C HIS A 318 -21.81 4.66 31.93
N ASN A 319 -20.60 4.87 32.51
CA ASN A 319 -20.17 6.21 32.99
C ASN A 319 -19.60 7.07 31.83
N SER A 320 -18.67 6.53 31.06
CA SER A 320 -17.95 7.26 30.02
C SER A 320 -17.97 6.53 28.67
N LYS A 321 -18.19 5.24 28.71
CA LYS A 321 -18.36 4.42 27.53
C LYS A 321 -19.67 4.79 26.85
N TRP A 322 -19.61 5.03 25.55
CA TRP A 322 -20.79 5.18 24.72
C TRP A 322 -20.80 4.11 23.64
N GLU A 323 -21.97 3.74 23.22
CA GLU A 323 -22.16 2.77 22.15
C GLU A 323 -23.07 3.36 21.07
N GLN A 324 -23.01 2.80 19.89
CA GLN A 324 -23.91 3.12 18.79
C GLN A 324 -24.46 1.81 18.22
N PHE A 325 -25.79 1.66 18.23
CA PHE A 325 -26.46 0.49 17.70
C PHE A 325 -27.03 0.80 16.31
N ILE A 326 -26.77 -0.07 15.34
CA ILE A 326 -27.20 0.04 13.96
C ILE A 326 -27.87 -1.29 13.58
N VAL A 327 -29.21 -1.33 13.54
CA VAL A 327 -29.93 -2.53 13.11
C VAL A 327 -29.83 -2.65 11.59
N VAL A 328 -29.35 -3.79 11.10
CA VAL A 328 -29.13 -4.05 9.68
C VAL A 328 -30.03 -5.17 9.13
N HIS A 329 -30.69 -5.92 10.00
CA HIS A 329 -31.70 -6.93 9.65
C HIS A 329 -32.66 -7.14 10.82
N GLY A 330 -33.94 -7.46 10.48
CA GLY A 330 -34.98 -7.70 11.47
C GLY A 330 -35.68 -6.41 11.92
N HIS A 331 -36.52 -6.55 12.95
CA HIS A 331 -37.33 -5.46 13.51
C HIS A 331 -37.19 -5.47 15.03
N GLY A 332 -36.84 -4.34 15.61
CA GLY A 332 -36.53 -4.20 17.03
C GLY A 332 -36.98 -2.90 17.67
N LEU A 333 -36.88 -2.86 18.98
CA LEU A 333 -37.09 -1.67 19.81
C LEU A 333 -35.86 -1.45 20.67
N ILE A 334 -35.34 -0.24 20.65
CA ILE A 334 -34.30 0.23 21.59
C ILE A 334 -34.99 1.11 22.59
N GLU A 335 -34.79 0.86 23.88
CA GLU A 335 -35.30 1.69 24.97
C GLU A 335 -34.12 2.21 25.80
N GLU A 336 -34.22 3.47 26.22
CA GLU A 336 -33.24 4.10 27.08
C GLU A 336 -33.95 4.83 28.22
N ARG A 337 -33.35 4.80 29.45
CA ARG A 337 -33.84 5.53 30.62
C ARG A 337 -32.67 6.23 31.32
N ASN A 338 -32.83 7.51 31.57
CA ASN A 338 -31.86 8.27 32.37
C ASN A 338 -31.88 7.78 33.83
N ILE A 339 -30.72 7.35 34.34
CA ILE A 339 -30.60 6.77 35.69
C ILE A 339 -30.90 7.77 36.80
N ASN A 340 -30.76 9.09 36.56
CA ASN A 340 -30.95 10.14 37.55
C ASN A 340 -32.35 10.76 37.51
N THR A 341 -32.91 10.99 36.31
CA THR A 341 -34.20 11.67 36.12
C THR A 341 -35.36 10.70 35.94
N GLY A 342 -35.09 9.45 35.54
CA GLY A 342 -36.11 8.49 35.18
C GLY A 342 -36.76 8.75 33.81
N GLU A 343 -36.31 9.75 33.07
CA GLU A 343 -36.79 10.03 31.71
C GLU A 343 -36.55 8.84 30.77
N LYS A 344 -37.58 8.48 30.01
CA LYS A 344 -37.51 7.34 29.05
C LYS A 344 -37.70 7.80 27.64
N VAL A 345 -36.94 7.19 26.72
CA VAL A 345 -37.10 7.31 25.29
C VAL A 345 -37.08 5.93 24.66
N SER A 346 -37.71 5.79 23.51
CA SER A 346 -37.70 4.54 22.76
C SER A 346 -37.62 4.80 21.24
N PHE A 347 -36.96 3.90 20.53
CA PHE A 347 -36.72 3.97 19.10
C PHE A 347 -37.08 2.61 18.47
N GLU A 348 -38.10 2.60 17.62
CA GLU A 348 -38.38 1.45 16.78
C GLU A 348 -37.40 1.44 15.62
N VAL A 349 -36.73 0.32 15.37
CA VAL A 349 -35.60 0.18 14.43
C VAL A 349 -35.80 -1.02 13.55
N SER A 350 -35.36 -0.93 12.28
CA SER A 350 -35.44 -2.06 11.33
C SER A 350 -34.29 -2.08 10.33
N GLY A 351 -34.04 -3.25 9.73
CA GLY A 351 -33.11 -3.39 8.62
C GLY A 351 -33.59 -2.74 7.31
N ASP A 352 -34.89 -2.39 7.19
CA ASP A 352 -35.43 -1.72 6.02
C ASP A 352 -35.09 -0.22 5.99
N LYS A 353 -34.82 0.36 7.16
CA LYS A 353 -34.39 1.75 7.36
C LYS A 353 -33.23 1.75 8.35
N ILE A 354 -32.00 1.79 7.83
CA ILE A 354 -30.81 1.75 8.68
C ILE A 354 -30.60 3.09 9.35
N GLU A 355 -30.73 3.09 10.69
CA GLU A 355 -30.53 4.25 11.55
C GLU A 355 -29.53 3.89 12.65
N ALA A 356 -28.75 4.88 13.09
CA ALA A 356 -27.80 4.74 14.18
C ALA A 356 -28.39 5.39 15.44
N ILE A 357 -28.49 4.62 16.53
CA ILE A 357 -28.96 5.09 17.83
C ILE A 357 -27.77 5.10 18.79
N TYR A 358 -27.54 6.20 19.48
CA TYR A 358 -26.51 6.32 20.51
C TYR A 358 -27.03 5.83 21.86
N MET A 359 -26.29 4.90 22.47
CA MET A 359 -26.42 4.54 23.88
C MET A 359 -25.53 5.52 24.65
N ILE A 360 -26.13 6.54 25.26
CA ILE A 360 -25.38 7.64 25.87
C ILE A 360 -25.02 7.35 27.33
N PRO A 361 -23.86 7.81 27.83
CA PRO A 361 -23.48 7.64 29.21
C PRO A 361 -24.55 8.14 30.21
N GLY A 362 -24.76 7.40 31.31
CA GLY A 362 -25.75 7.73 32.32
C GLY A 362 -27.20 7.37 31.97
N TRP A 363 -27.40 6.65 30.84
CA TRP A 363 -28.70 6.08 30.46
C TRP A 363 -28.61 4.57 30.42
N THR A 364 -29.46 3.87 31.16
CA THR A 364 -29.63 2.43 31.03
C THR A 364 -30.37 2.15 29.72
N HIS A 365 -29.94 1.13 28.99
CA HIS A 365 -30.47 0.82 27.68
C HIS A 365 -30.67 -0.68 27.45
N ASN A 366 -31.56 -0.99 26.54
CA ASN A 366 -31.76 -2.35 26.04
C ASN A 366 -32.06 -2.34 24.54
N ILE A 367 -32.03 -3.52 23.93
CA ILE A 367 -32.53 -3.76 22.59
C ILE A 367 -33.39 -5.03 22.60
N ILE A 368 -34.59 -4.94 22.05
CA ILE A 368 -35.61 -5.98 22.01
C ILE A 368 -35.82 -6.40 20.57
N ASN A 369 -35.74 -7.71 20.29
CA ASN A 369 -36.21 -8.25 19.02
C ASN A 369 -37.74 -8.39 19.07
N LEU A 370 -38.45 -7.61 18.25
CA LEU A 370 -39.91 -7.61 18.18
C LEU A 370 -40.46 -8.69 17.26
N SER A 371 -39.65 -9.37 16.46
CA SER A 371 -40.08 -10.48 15.60
C SER A 371 -40.32 -11.75 16.41
N GLU A 372 -41.31 -12.52 16.01
CA GLU A 372 -41.55 -13.87 16.55
C GLU A 372 -40.81 -14.96 15.78
N THR A 373 -40.26 -14.64 14.60
CA THR A 373 -39.71 -15.63 13.67
C THR A 373 -38.33 -15.34 13.13
N GLU A 374 -37.91 -14.07 13.15
CA GLU A 374 -36.66 -13.62 12.54
C GLU A 374 -35.66 -13.13 13.57
N ASP A 375 -34.39 -13.35 13.31
CA ASP A 375 -33.31 -12.80 14.12
C ASP A 375 -33.18 -11.28 13.91
N LEU A 376 -32.81 -10.56 14.97
CA LEU A 376 -32.42 -9.16 14.91
C LEU A 376 -30.90 -9.07 14.84
N VAL A 377 -30.38 -8.46 13.77
CA VAL A 377 -28.95 -8.29 13.57
C VAL A 377 -28.56 -6.82 13.76
N THR A 378 -27.70 -6.57 14.74
CA THR A 378 -27.23 -5.23 15.12
C THR A 378 -25.73 -5.13 14.98
N VAL A 379 -25.25 -4.15 14.22
CA VAL A 379 -23.85 -3.72 14.26
C VAL A 379 -23.70 -2.72 15.39
N MET A 380 -22.68 -2.92 16.19
CA MET A 380 -22.41 -2.11 17.36
C MET A 380 -21.01 -1.50 17.27
N THR A 381 -20.88 -0.23 17.54
CA THR A 381 -19.58 0.44 17.75
C THR A 381 -19.49 0.92 19.19
N CYS A 382 -18.30 0.89 19.74
CA CYS A 382 -18.02 1.33 21.08
C CYS A 382 -16.69 2.11 21.11
N ASN A 383 -16.62 3.20 21.87
CA ASN A 383 -15.42 4.05 21.95
C ASN A 383 -14.23 3.41 22.66
N GLU A 384 -14.41 2.26 23.28
CA GLU A 384 -13.35 1.50 23.94
C GLU A 384 -13.48 0.00 23.71
N ILE A 385 -12.38 -0.73 23.85
CA ILE A 385 -12.38 -2.19 23.82
C ILE A 385 -12.86 -2.69 25.18
N PHE A 386 -13.69 -3.75 25.17
CA PHE A 386 -14.16 -4.34 26.43
C PHE A 386 -13.00 -4.89 27.26
N ASP A 387 -12.87 -4.38 28.48
CA ASP A 387 -11.92 -4.88 29.48
C ASP A 387 -12.69 -5.50 30.66
N PRO A 388 -12.63 -6.82 30.86
CA PRO A 388 -13.31 -7.46 31.98
C PRO A 388 -12.80 -7.02 33.36
N GLY A 389 -11.59 -6.44 33.44
CA GLY A 389 -11.04 -5.87 34.67
C GLY A 389 -11.61 -4.49 34.99
N HIS A 390 -12.05 -3.74 33.97
CA HIS A 390 -12.62 -2.38 34.10
C HIS A 390 -13.78 -2.20 33.11
N PRO A 391 -14.88 -2.90 33.26
CA PRO A 391 -15.89 -3.04 32.21
C PRO A 391 -16.73 -1.79 31.94
N ASP A 392 -16.69 -0.77 32.80
CA ASP A 392 -17.58 0.43 32.77
C ASP A 392 -19.03 0.07 32.37
N THR A 393 -19.56 -1.02 32.93
CA THR A 393 -20.87 -1.55 32.62
C THR A 393 -21.61 -1.92 33.90
N PHE A 394 -22.76 -1.29 34.16
CA PHE A 394 -23.53 -1.42 35.37
C PHE A 394 -24.94 -1.92 35.08
N GLY A 395 -25.25 -3.12 35.54
CA GLY A 395 -26.57 -3.76 35.32
C GLY A 395 -27.69 -2.97 35.98
N GLU A 396 -28.65 -2.48 35.20
CA GLU A 396 -29.86 -1.81 35.66
C GLU A 396 -30.95 -1.91 34.57
N PRO A 397 -32.18 -2.36 34.89
CA PRO A 397 -33.28 -2.39 33.95
C PRO A 397 -33.69 -0.99 33.43
N VAL A 398 -34.18 -0.94 32.20
CA VAL A 398 -34.78 0.27 31.61
C VAL A 398 -36.12 0.60 32.21
#